data_2a556fa6faabf96c6a63b305e0ed3764
#
_entry.id   2a556fa6faabf96c6a63b305e0ed3764
#
_cell.length_a   1.000
_cell.length_b   1.000
_cell.length_c   1.000
_cell.angle_alpha   90.00
_cell.angle_beta   90.00
_cell.angle_gamma   90.00
#
_symmetry.space_group_name_H-M   'P 1'
#
loop_
_entity.id
_entity.type
_entity.pdbx_description
1 polymer ?
#
loop_
_entity_poly.entity_id
_entity_poly.type
_entity_poly.pdbx_seq_one_letter_code
_entity_poly.pdbx_strand_id
1 'polypeptide(L)'
;MSVKLPQGAEQAIDEEIAKGFEGFNQAIVDELNRIGTEAVTRARRTVTEHGIPAAGYEAYKVRTANLVSSIGFALACNGKVISMSGFEAVQGEDGTPGTEGSEKGKAYAKQLAMQHPQGYALILVAGMHYASYVQELHNRDVLVSGQLLAESLLRNMQRIIDEETKQ
;
A
#
# COMPACT_ATOMS: atom_id res chain seq x y z
N MET A 1 48.12 -17.77 -17.29
CA MET A 1 47.26 -17.61 -18.47
C MET A 1 46.23 -16.54 -18.19
N SER A 2 46.26 -15.42 -18.91
CA SER A 2 45.18 -14.42 -18.80
C SER A 2 44.25 -14.63 -20.01
N VAL A 3 43.00 -14.92 -19.74
CA VAL A 3 41.95 -14.99 -20.75
C VAL A 3 41.44 -13.58 -20.96
N LYS A 4 41.63 -13.01 -22.15
CA LYS A 4 41.02 -11.73 -22.53
C LYS A 4 39.62 -11.99 -23.08
N LEU A 5 38.63 -11.30 -22.54
CA LEU A 5 37.30 -11.30 -23.10
C LEU A 5 37.30 -10.70 -24.52
N PRO A 6 36.47 -11.19 -25.45
CA PRO A 6 36.28 -10.58 -26.75
C PRO A 6 35.86 -9.12 -26.64
N GLN A 7 36.26 -8.30 -27.62
CA GLN A 7 35.90 -6.88 -27.66
C GLN A 7 34.33 -6.73 -27.69
N GLY A 8 33.74 -6.00 -26.75
CA GLY A 8 32.30 -5.84 -26.61
C GLY A 8 31.61 -6.85 -25.67
N ALA A 9 32.30 -7.89 -25.19
CA ALA A 9 31.70 -8.86 -24.26
C ALA A 9 31.39 -8.24 -22.89
N GLU A 10 32.24 -7.31 -22.42
CA GLU A 10 32.00 -6.59 -21.15
C GLU A 10 30.74 -5.76 -21.25
N GLN A 11 30.53 -5.00 -22.35
CA GLN A 11 29.31 -4.20 -22.54
C GLN A 11 28.04 -5.07 -22.64
N ALA A 12 28.12 -6.21 -23.33
CA ALA A 12 27.01 -7.14 -23.45
C ALA A 12 26.63 -7.75 -22.06
N ILE A 13 27.62 -8.06 -21.24
CA ILE A 13 27.41 -8.57 -19.87
C ILE A 13 26.79 -7.48 -19.01
N ASP A 14 27.29 -6.25 -19.06
CA ASP A 14 26.75 -5.14 -18.28
C ASP A 14 25.30 -4.82 -18.68
N GLU A 15 24.96 -4.86 -19.97
CA GLU A 15 23.60 -4.67 -20.47
C GLU A 15 22.66 -5.81 -19.99
N GLU A 16 23.11 -7.06 -20.01
CA GLU A 16 22.31 -8.20 -19.54
C GLU A 16 22.07 -8.14 -18.03
N ILE A 17 23.10 -7.77 -17.25
CA ILE A 17 23.00 -7.54 -15.82
C ILE A 17 22.02 -6.40 -15.53
N ALA A 18 22.12 -5.27 -16.24
CA ALA A 18 21.21 -4.14 -16.06
C ALA A 18 19.76 -4.51 -16.35
N LYS A 19 19.49 -5.26 -17.44
CA LYS A 19 18.13 -5.77 -17.75
C LYS A 19 17.61 -6.71 -16.67
N GLY A 20 18.48 -7.57 -16.12
CA GLY A 20 18.12 -8.46 -15.02
C GLY A 20 17.69 -7.68 -13.78
N PHE A 21 18.43 -6.63 -13.42
CA PHE A 21 18.09 -5.75 -12.30
C PHE A 21 16.79 -4.98 -12.53
N GLU A 22 16.54 -4.46 -13.72
CA GLU A 22 15.29 -3.78 -14.07
C GLU A 22 14.09 -4.73 -13.96
N GLY A 23 14.21 -5.95 -14.49
CA GLY A 23 13.16 -6.97 -14.39
C GLY A 23 12.86 -7.36 -12.94
N PHE A 24 13.88 -7.52 -12.12
CA PHE A 24 13.73 -7.81 -10.69
C PHE A 24 13.06 -6.67 -9.92
N ASN A 25 13.51 -5.44 -10.17
CA ASN A 25 12.89 -4.26 -9.55
C ASN A 25 11.42 -4.12 -9.95
N GLN A 26 11.08 -4.37 -11.21
CA GLN A 26 9.68 -4.33 -11.67
C GLN A 26 8.84 -5.40 -10.98
N ALA A 27 9.34 -6.62 -10.85
CA ALA A 27 8.64 -7.69 -10.14
C ALA A 27 8.36 -7.34 -8.67
N ILE A 28 9.33 -6.70 -7.99
CA ILE A 28 9.14 -6.18 -6.62
C ILE A 28 8.03 -5.13 -6.59
N VAL A 29 8.05 -4.17 -7.49
CA VAL A 29 7.05 -3.08 -7.58
C VAL A 29 5.66 -3.66 -7.83
N ASP A 30 5.53 -4.62 -8.75
CA ASP A 30 4.25 -5.25 -9.08
C ASP A 30 3.69 -6.03 -7.88
N GLU A 31 4.54 -6.78 -7.18
CA GLU A 31 4.13 -7.52 -5.99
C GLU A 31 3.74 -6.60 -4.83
N LEU A 32 4.49 -5.52 -4.59
CA LEU A 32 4.13 -4.53 -3.57
C LEU A 32 2.82 -3.80 -3.89
N ASN A 33 2.55 -3.51 -5.16
CA ASN A 33 1.26 -2.95 -5.60
C ASN A 33 0.12 -3.96 -5.38
N ARG A 34 0.33 -5.24 -5.65
CA ARG A 34 -0.64 -6.30 -5.38
C ARG A 34 -0.96 -6.38 -3.90
N ILE A 35 0.07 -6.43 -3.04
CA ILE A 35 -0.07 -6.47 -1.58
C ILE A 35 -0.84 -5.24 -1.07
N GLY A 36 -0.47 -4.04 -1.54
CA GLY A 36 -1.16 -2.80 -1.18
C GLY A 36 -2.64 -2.80 -1.58
N THR A 37 -2.95 -3.30 -2.76
CA THR A 37 -4.33 -3.40 -3.25
C THR A 37 -5.17 -4.35 -2.41
N GLU A 38 -4.64 -5.52 -2.05
CA GLU A 38 -5.33 -6.48 -1.18
C GLU A 38 -5.55 -5.92 0.23
N ALA A 39 -4.53 -5.26 0.80
CA ALA A 39 -4.62 -4.63 2.11
C ALA A 39 -5.67 -3.53 2.17
N VAL A 40 -5.70 -2.64 1.16
CA VAL A 40 -6.70 -1.56 1.05
C VAL A 40 -8.10 -2.12 0.85
N THR A 41 -8.25 -3.13 -0.02
CA THR A 41 -9.53 -3.81 -0.24
C THR A 41 -10.06 -4.39 1.07
N ARG A 42 -9.20 -5.03 1.84
CA ARG A 42 -9.55 -5.58 3.16
C ARG A 42 -9.96 -4.48 4.13
N ALA A 43 -9.17 -3.40 4.25
CA ALA A 43 -9.46 -2.29 5.15
C ALA A 43 -10.79 -1.59 4.79
N ARG A 44 -11.01 -1.26 3.51
CA ARG A 44 -12.24 -0.63 3.04
C ARG A 44 -13.46 -1.51 3.30
N ARG A 45 -13.34 -2.82 3.05
CA ARG A 45 -14.41 -3.78 3.31
C ARG A 45 -14.76 -3.82 4.79
N THR A 46 -13.76 -3.84 5.67
CA THR A 46 -13.98 -3.85 7.11
C THR A 46 -14.74 -2.60 7.58
N VAL A 47 -14.42 -1.42 7.03
CA VAL A 47 -15.12 -0.18 7.37
C VAL A 47 -16.57 -0.17 6.84
N THR A 48 -16.83 -0.78 5.68
CA THR A 48 -18.17 -0.76 5.06
C THR A 48 -19.10 -1.88 5.55
N GLU A 49 -18.57 -3.10 5.72
CA GLU A 49 -19.39 -4.29 6.03
C GLU A 49 -19.58 -4.50 7.54
N HIS A 50 -18.65 -4.05 8.38
CA HIS A 50 -18.73 -4.25 9.83
C HIS A 50 -19.45 -3.10 10.54
N GLY A 51 -20.61 -2.71 10.01
CA GLY A 51 -21.66 -2.15 10.80
C GLY A 51 -22.30 -3.16 11.76
N ILE A 52 -21.60 -4.26 12.14
CA ILE A 52 -22.10 -5.18 13.15
C ILE A 52 -21.99 -4.48 14.49
N PRO A 53 -23.11 -4.13 15.16
CA PRO A 53 -23.05 -3.58 16.48
C PRO A 53 -22.47 -4.66 17.42
N ALA A 54 -21.30 -4.41 17.99
CA ALA A 54 -21.01 -4.99 19.28
C ALA A 54 -22.19 -4.57 20.17
N ALA A 55 -22.83 -5.55 20.83
CA ALA A 55 -24.08 -5.39 21.54
C ALA A 55 -24.21 -4.01 22.23
N GLY A 56 -25.14 -3.17 21.78
CA GLY A 56 -25.47 -1.90 22.40
C GLY A 56 -25.02 -0.61 21.71
N TYR A 57 -24.28 -0.66 20.61
CA TYR A 57 -23.86 0.54 19.87
C TYR A 57 -24.50 0.56 18.47
N GLU A 58 -24.98 1.74 18.04
CA GLU A 58 -25.47 1.92 16.68
C GLU A 58 -24.36 1.64 15.66
N ALA A 59 -24.71 0.97 14.56
CA ALA A 59 -23.78 0.73 13.47
C ALA A 59 -23.19 2.06 12.98
N TYR A 60 -21.87 2.10 12.75
CA TYR A 60 -21.23 3.26 12.13
C TYR A 60 -21.84 3.45 10.74
N LYS A 61 -22.60 4.53 10.59
CA LYS A 61 -23.16 4.88 9.28
C LYS A 61 -22.10 5.60 8.47
N VAL A 62 -21.85 5.10 7.26
CA VAL A 62 -20.95 5.74 6.28
C VAL A 62 -21.65 6.98 5.70
N ARG A 63 -21.93 8.00 6.55
CA ARG A 63 -22.76 9.15 6.17
C ARG A 63 -22.17 9.89 4.97
N THR A 64 -20.95 10.36 5.07
CA THR A 64 -20.27 11.15 4.03
C THR A 64 -19.30 10.34 3.18
N ALA A 65 -19.10 9.06 3.49
CA ALA A 65 -18.10 8.18 2.89
C ALA A 65 -16.65 8.72 2.89
N ASN A 66 -16.35 9.85 3.54
CA ASN A 66 -15.01 10.44 3.56
C ASN A 66 -13.96 9.52 4.17
N LEU A 67 -14.32 8.78 5.24
CA LEU A 67 -13.37 7.81 5.85
C LEU A 67 -12.98 6.72 4.85
N VAL A 68 -13.95 6.05 4.24
CA VAL A 68 -13.71 4.97 3.26
C VAL A 68 -12.94 5.49 2.06
N SER A 69 -13.32 6.67 1.56
CA SER A 69 -12.66 7.32 0.41
C SER A 69 -11.22 7.77 0.73
N SER A 70 -10.88 7.96 2.02
CA SER A 70 -9.54 8.33 2.46
C SER A 70 -8.59 7.14 2.63
N ILE A 71 -9.11 5.90 2.51
CA ILE A 71 -8.32 4.68 2.64
C ILE A 71 -7.68 4.35 1.30
N GLY A 72 -6.37 4.21 1.30
CA GLY A 72 -5.58 3.82 0.15
C GLY A 72 -4.16 3.48 0.54
N PHE A 73 -3.30 3.28 -0.45
CA PHE A 73 -1.87 3.10 -0.24
C PHE A 73 -1.05 3.95 -1.21
N ALA A 74 0.17 4.23 -0.81
CA ALA A 74 1.24 4.70 -1.68
C ALA A 74 2.41 3.72 -1.61
N LEU A 75 2.99 3.42 -2.76
CA LEU A 75 4.29 2.78 -2.87
C LEU A 75 5.32 3.87 -3.15
N ALA A 76 6.29 3.99 -2.28
CA ALA A 76 7.38 4.95 -2.42
C ALA A 76 8.71 4.23 -2.66
N CYS A 77 9.59 4.89 -3.40
CA CYS A 77 10.99 4.49 -3.55
C CYS A 77 11.87 5.72 -3.28
N ASN A 78 12.77 5.60 -2.32
CA ASN A 78 13.68 6.67 -1.93
C ASN A 78 12.96 8.02 -1.67
N GLY A 79 11.86 7.97 -0.93
CA GLY A 79 11.06 9.13 -0.54
C GLY A 79 10.12 9.69 -1.62
N LYS A 80 10.12 9.11 -2.82
CA LYS A 80 9.24 9.52 -3.93
C LYS A 80 8.14 8.49 -4.16
N VAL A 81 6.91 8.95 -4.28
CA VAL A 81 5.79 8.09 -4.65
C VAL A 81 5.95 7.63 -6.10
N ILE A 82 5.98 6.31 -6.31
CA ILE A 82 6.07 5.67 -7.63
C ILE A 82 4.74 5.06 -8.07
N SER A 83 3.88 4.70 -7.10
CA SER A 83 2.52 4.22 -7.36
C SER A 83 1.60 4.62 -6.22
N MET A 84 0.32 4.77 -6.51
CA MET A 84 -0.72 5.10 -5.53
C MET A 84 -2.05 4.50 -6.00
N SER A 85 -2.76 3.83 -5.10
CA SER A 85 -4.08 3.26 -5.41
C SER A 85 -4.97 3.27 -4.15
N GLY A 86 -6.23 2.94 -4.35
CA GLY A 86 -7.26 3.27 -3.38
C GLY A 86 -7.63 4.75 -3.51
N PHE A 87 -8.16 5.36 -2.49
CA PHE A 87 -8.59 6.76 -2.47
C PHE A 87 -9.69 7.10 -3.50
N GLU A 88 -10.43 6.12 -4.01
CA GLU A 88 -11.59 6.39 -4.85
C GLU A 88 -12.68 7.04 -4.01
N ALA A 89 -13.18 8.17 -4.51
CA ALA A 89 -14.33 8.82 -3.91
C ALA A 89 -15.59 7.95 -4.11
N VAL A 90 -16.17 7.49 -3.00
CA VAL A 90 -17.46 6.80 -3.00
C VAL A 90 -18.54 7.72 -2.45
N GLN A 91 -19.79 7.46 -2.79
CA GLN A 91 -20.92 8.25 -2.32
C GLN A 91 -21.35 7.76 -0.92
N GLY A 92 -21.59 8.68 -0.01
CA GLY A 92 -22.16 8.40 1.30
C GLY A 92 -23.66 8.10 1.24
N GLU A 93 -24.21 7.59 2.34
CA GLU A 93 -25.65 7.35 2.48
C GLU A 93 -26.49 8.64 2.38
N ASP A 94 -25.91 9.79 2.75
CA ASP A 94 -26.51 11.11 2.62
C ASP A 94 -26.39 11.72 1.22
N GLY A 95 -25.82 10.98 0.25
CA GLY A 95 -25.57 11.43 -1.11
C GLY A 95 -24.33 12.32 -1.28
N THR A 96 -23.59 12.60 -0.19
CA THR A 96 -22.37 13.42 -0.25
C THR A 96 -21.23 12.62 -0.87
N PRO A 97 -20.53 13.15 -1.89
CA PRO A 97 -19.36 12.48 -2.45
C PRO A 97 -18.20 12.52 -1.45
N GLY A 98 -17.47 11.39 -1.32
CA GLY A 98 -16.28 11.29 -0.45
C GLY A 98 -15.01 11.91 -1.03
N THR A 99 -15.14 12.96 -1.85
CA THR A 99 -14.00 13.63 -2.52
C THR A 99 -13.01 14.23 -1.54
N GLU A 100 -13.49 14.86 -0.48
CA GLU A 100 -12.63 15.40 0.58
C GLU A 100 -11.76 14.31 1.22
N GLY A 101 -12.35 13.14 1.51
CA GLY A 101 -11.61 11.99 2.03
C GLY A 101 -10.53 11.52 1.07
N SER A 102 -10.89 11.38 -0.21
CA SER A 102 -9.94 10.99 -1.27
C SER A 102 -8.74 11.95 -1.35
N GLU A 103 -8.98 13.25 -1.39
CA GLU A 103 -7.93 14.27 -1.47
C GLU A 103 -7.03 14.29 -0.24
N LYS A 104 -7.62 14.26 0.97
CA LYS A 104 -6.87 14.20 2.23
C LYS A 104 -6.03 12.92 2.34
N GLY A 105 -6.59 11.77 1.94
CA GLY A 105 -5.87 10.50 1.92
C GLY A 105 -4.65 10.55 1.02
N LYS A 106 -4.80 11.03 -0.21
CA LYS A 106 -3.71 11.18 -1.18
C LYS A 106 -2.64 12.16 -0.70
N ALA A 107 -3.04 13.29 -0.12
CA ALA A 107 -2.10 14.29 0.39
C ALA A 107 -1.29 13.72 1.56
N TYR A 108 -1.93 13.04 2.48
CA TYR A 108 -1.28 12.43 3.64
C TYR A 108 -0.33 11.30 3.23
N ALA A 109 -0.72 10.45 2.28
CA ALA A 109 0.14 9.41 1.75
C ALA A 109 1.43 9.96 1.12
N LYS A 110 1.33 11.07 0.37
CA LYS A 110 2.51 11.76 -0.19
C LYS A 110 3.42 12.33 0.91
N GLN A 111 2.85 12.91 1.95
CA GLN A 111 3.61 13.44 3.09
C GLN A 111 4.38 12.32 3.81
N LEU A 112 3.73 11.18 4.04
CA LEU A 112 4.38 10.03 4.69
C LEU A 112 5.47 9.42 3.81
N ALA A 113 5.31 9.39 2.49
CA ALA A 113 6.32 8.88 1.57
C ALA A 113 7.67 9.59 1.73
N MET A 114 7.66 10.91 1.93
CA MET A 114 8.89 11.69 2.14
C MET A 114 9.65 11.33 3.43
N GLN A 115 9.00 10.65 4.37
CA GLN A 115 9.64 10.19 5.62
C GLN A 115 10.43 8.89 5.45
N HIS A 116 10.37 8.27 4.26
CA HIS A 116 11.08 7.04 3.91
C HIS A 116 12.10 7.29 2.80
N PRO A 117 13.23 7.96 3.11
CA PRO A 117 14.18 8.43 2.10
C PRO A 117 15.02 7.31 1.45
N GLN A 118 14.90 6.07 1.91
CA GLN A 118 15.70 4.94 1.42
C GLN A 118 14.84 3.70 1.15
N GLY A 119 15.11 3.04 0.03
CA GLY A 119 14.46 1.79 -0.35
C GLY A 119 12.99 1.94 -0.72
N TYR A 120 12.31 0.80 -0.77
CA TYR A 120 10.87 0.73 -1.01
C TYR A 120 10.08 0.83 0.30
N ALA A 121 8.98 1.57 0.28
CA ALA A 121 8.04 1.66 1.39
C ALA A 121 6.61 1.53 0.89
N LEU A 122 5.87 0.55 1.40
CA LEU A 122 4.44 0.40 1.20
C LEU A 122 3.70 1.07 2.37
N ILE A 123 2.96 2.12 2.08
CA ILE A 123 2.34 3.02 3.06
C ILE A 123 0.83 2.94 2.95
N LEU A 124 0.19 2.29 3.92
CA LEU A 124 -1.26 2.24 4.06
C LEU A 124 -1.77 3.48 4.81
N VAL A 125 -2.82 4.10 4.33
CA VAL A 125 -3.35 5.36 4.86
C VAL A 125 -4.85 5.32 5.02
N ALA A 126 -5.32 5.87 6.14
CA ALA A 126 -6.67 6.41 6.32
C ALA A 126 -6.53 7.91 6.64
N GLY A 127 -6.74 8.76 5.65
CA GLY A 127 -6.34 10.18 5.71
C GLY A 127 -7.26 11.11 6.51
N MET A 128 -8.38 10.61 7.06
CA MET A 128 -9.25 11.44 7.88
C MET A 128 -8.72 11.52 9.32
N HIS A 129 -8.65 12.73 9.87
CA HIS A 129 -8.15 12.99 11.22
C HIS A 129 -8.90 12.23 12.33
N TYR A 130 -10.15 11.84 12.10
CA TYR A 130 -10.94 11.06 13.04
C TYR A 130 -10.81 9.54 12.85
N ALA A 131 -9.96 9.07 11.94
CA ALA A 131 -9.78 7.63 11.68
C ALA A 131 -9.31 6.88 12.94
N SER A 132 -8.32 7.43 13.66
CA SER A 132 -7.86 6.89 14.95
C SER A 132 -8.95 6.89 16.01
N TYR A 133 -9.74 7.96 16.10
CA TYR A 133 -10.87 8.04 17.01
C TYR A 133 -11.92 6.94 16.73
N VAL A 134 -12.23 6.70 15.46
CA VAL A 134 -13.15 5.61 15.06
C VAL A 134 -12.57 4.26 15.45
N GLN A 135 -11.27 4.06 15.27
CA GLN A 135 -10.59 2.82 15.62
C GLN A 135 -10.55 2.58 17.13
N GLU A 136 -10.19 3.60 17.91
CA GLU A 136 -9.97 3.47 19.37
C GLU A 136 -11.28 3.45 20.16
N LEU A 137 -12.18 4.42 19.94
CA LEU A 137 -13.40 4.58 20.74
C LEU A 137 -14.52 3.63 20.37
N HIS A 138 -14.58 3.24 19.10
CA HIS A 138 -15.63 2.33 18.63
C HIS A 138 -15.12 0.89 18.46
N ASN A 139 -13.89 0.60 18.88
CA ASN A 139 -13.23 -0.70 18.71
C ASN A 139 -13.38 -1.23 17.26
N ARG A 140 -13.26 -0.31 16.29
CA ARG A 140 -13.44 -0.60 14.87
C ARG A 140 -12.12 -0.65 14.18
N ASP A 141 -11.94 -1.71 13.45
CA ASP A 141 -10.79 -1.89 12.57
C ASP A 141 -10.90 -0.98 11.34
N VAL A 142 -10.08 0.06 11.28
CA VAL A 142 -9.98 0.93 10.10
C VAL A 142 -8.86 0.46 9.18
N LEU A 143 -7.66 0.21 9.71
CA LEU A 143 -6.50 -0.22 8.94
C LEU A 143 -5.85 -1.51 9.46
N VAL A 144 -6.14 -1.94 10.69
CA VAL A 144 -5.40 -3.03 11.36
C VAL A 144 -5.49 -4.34 10.58
N SER A 145 -6.67 -4.73 10.10
CA SER A 145 -6.80 -5.96 9.31
C SER A 145 -6.07 -5.88 7.97
N GLY A 146 -6.07 -4.71 7.32
CA GLY A 146 -5.30 -4.46 6.10
C GLY A 146 -3.80 -4.50 6.37
N GLN A 147 -3.34 -3.88 7.46
CA GLN A 147 -1.95 -3.89 7.88
C GLN A 147 -1.46 -5.31 8.18
N LEU A 148 -2.19 -6.08 8.99
CA LEU A 148 -1.82 -7.46 9.31
C LEU A 148 -1.75 -8.34 8.07
N LEU A 149 -2.66 -8.15 7.11
CA LEU A 149 -2.61 -8.85 5.83
C LEU A 149 -1.36 -8.46 5.05
N ALA A 150 -1.08 -7.16 4.90
CA ALA A 150 0.12 -6.68 4.20
C ALA A 150 1.41 -7.22 4.84
N GLU A 151 1.53 -7.18 6.16
CA GLU A 151 2.69 -7.72 6.88
C GLU A 151 2.87 -9.22 6.65
N SER A 152 1.78 -9.99 6.61
CA SER A 152 1.82 -11.42 6.32
C SER A 152 2.32 -11.70 4.91
N LEU A 153 1.82 -10.94 3.92
CA LEU A 153 2.20 -11.08 2.52
C LEU A 153 3.65 -10.62 2.28
N LEU A 154 4.08 -9.55 2.92
CA LEU A 154 5.48 -9.07 2.88
C LEU A 154 6.45 -10.09 3.45
N ARG A 155 6.11 -10.75 4.57
CA ARG A 155 6.93 -11.84 5.12
C ARG A 155 7.04 -13.02 4.17
N ASN A 156 5.96 -13.37 3.47
CA ASN A 156 6.00 -14.43 2.45
C ASN A 156 6.87 -14.03 1.26
N MET A 157 6.76 -12.81 0.78
CA MET A 157 7.62 -12.27 -0.29
C MET A 157 9.10 -12.33 0.12
N GLN A 158 9.43 -11.85 1.32
CA GLN A 158 10.81 -11.89 1.83
C GLN A 158 11.36 -13.32 1.88
N ARG A 159 10.56 -14.27 2.35
CA ARG A 159 10.97 -15.68 2.41
C ARG A 159 11.27 -16.24 1.01
N ILE A 160 10.47 -15.93 0.00
CA ILE A 160 10.70 -16.35 -1.38
C ILE A 160 12.02 -15.77 -1.90
N ILE A 161 12.26 -14.48 -1.70
CA ILE A 161 13.52 -13.82 -2.11
C ILE A 161 14.72 -14.47 -1.42
N ASP A 162 14.63 -14.76 -0.11
CA ASP A 162 15.70 -15.38 0.65
C ASP A 162 15.99 -16.83 0.21
N GLU A 163 14.98 -17.57 -0.26
CA GLU A 163 15.12 -18.93 -0.79
C GLU A 163 15.81 -18.91 -2.16
N GLU A 164 15.41 -17.99 -3.06
CA GLU A 164 16.00 -17.85 -4.40
C GLU A 164 17.45 -17.35 -4.37
N THR A 165 17.80 -16.51 -3.41
CA THR A 165 19.17 -15.95 -3.29
C THR A 165 20.18 -16.92 -2.65
N LYS A 166 19.74 -18.09 -2.15
CA LYS A 166 20.63 -19.12 -1.57
C LYS A 166 21.02 -20.22 -2.57
N GLN A 167 20.48 -20.20 -3.78
CA GLN A 167 20.83 -21.12 -4.85
C GLN A 167 21.95 -20.56 -5.73
#